data_bcba7aa2b500324b2f7fb5354b068581
#
_entry.id   bcba7aa2b500324b2f7fb5354b068581
#
_cell.length_a   1.000
_cell.length_b   1.000
_cell.length_c   1.000
_cell.angle_alpha   90.00
_cell.angle_beta   90.00
_cell.angle_gamma   90.00
#
_symmetry.space_group_name_H-M   'P 1'
#
loop_
_entity.id
_entity.type
_entity.pdbx_description
1 polymer ?
#
loop_
_entity_poly.entity_id
_entity_poly.type
_entity_poly.pdbx_seq_one_letter_code
_entity_poly.pdbx_strand_id
1 'polypeptide(L)'
;LERAGRHGVSPGAPGSDPPAKLTEQSERAAYMDRVFKAGLTRALNDAANLPRGARMDVVAGQAIVFARLAGFLAGQFPAEVDLFRTVVGTLIEAHNESAEV
;
A
#
# COMPACT_ATOMS: atom_id res chain seq x y z
N LEU A 1 -8.08 10.84 10.49
CA LEU A 1 -7.21 11.08 9.32
C LEU A 1 -7.19 12.55 8.90
N GLU A 2 -7.02 13.45 9.89
CA GLU A 2 -6.97 14.88 9.60
C GLU A 2 -5.89 15.24 8.59
N ARG A 3 -4.76 14.53 8.63
CA ARG A 3 -3.64 14.82 7.73
C ARG A 3 -3.92 14.49 6.29
N ALA A 4 -4.90 13.61 6.03
CA ALA A 4 -5.27 13.28 4.65
C ALA A 4 -5.84 14.47 3.91
N GLY A 5 -6.55 15.35 4.62
CA GLY A 5 -7.11 16.56 4.03
C GLY A 5 -6.07 17.52 3.45
N ARG A 6 -4.85 17.49 3.97
CA ARG A 6 -3.75 18.32 3.47
C ARG A 6 -3.30 17.93 2.07
N HIS A 7 -3.65 16.73 1.65
CA HIS A 7 -3.32 16.21 0.32
C HIS A 7 -4.51 16.21 -0.62
N GLY A 8 -5.58 16.92 -0.25
CA GLY A 8 -6.78 17.01 -1.05
C GLY A 8 -7.63 15.75 -1.03
N VAL A 9 -7.44 14.89 -0.05
CA VAL A 9 -8.20 13.65 0.09
C VAL A 9 -9.22 13.80 1.20
N SER A 10 -10.47 13.47 0.90
CA SER A 10 -11.54 13.49 1.88
C SER A 10 -11.79 12.07 2.41
N PRO A 11 -11.68 11.86 3.73
CA PRO A 11 -11.88 10.52 4.29
C PRO A 11 -13.34 10.16 4.53
N GLY A 12 -14.28 10.93 4.01
CA GLY A 12 -15.67 10.77 4.37
C GLY A 12 -16.41 9.66 3.66
N ALA A 13 -15.96 9.21 2.49
CA ALA A 13 -16.69 8.22 1.71
C ALA A 13 -16.09 6.83 1.92
N PRO A 14 -16.86 5.85 2.43
CA PRO A 14 -16.35 4.49 2.54
C PRO A 14 -16.17 3.87 1.16
N GLY A 15 -15.23 2.95 1.05
CA GLY A 15 -15.05 2.18 -0.15
C GLY A 15 -16.25 1.30 -0.43
N SER A 16 -16.33 0.78 -1.65
CA SER A 16 -17.43 -0.09 -2.05
C SER A 16 -17.42 -1.43 -1.31
N ASP A 17 -16.29 -1.79 -0.72
CA ASP A 17 -16.13 -3.06 -0.02
C ASP A 17 -15.46 -2.81 1.33
N PRO A 18 -16.18 -2.13 2.25
CA PRO A 18 -15.58 -1.78 3.53
C PRO A 18 -15.29 -3.04 4.35
N PRO A 19 -14.14 -3.11 4.98
CA PRO A 19 -13.82 -4.25 5.84
C PRO A 19 -14.65 -4.19 7.11
N ALA A 20 -15.24 -5.33 7.47
CA ALA A 20 -15.90 -5.48 8.76
C ALA A 20 -15.02 -6.32 9.67
N LYS A 21 -15.14 -6.11 10.96
CA LYS A 21 -14.48 -6.96 11.95
C LYS A 21 -12.96 -7.02 11.79
N LEU A 22 -12.32 -5.89 11.53
CA LEU A 22 -10.87 -5.85 11.40
C LEU A 22 -10.13 -6.21 12.69
N THR A 23 -10.85 -6.31 13.82
CA THR A 23 -10.27 -6.79 15.06
C THR A 23 -9.99 -8.29 15.05
N GLU A 24 -10.64 -9.04 14.14
CA GLU A 24 -10.35 -10.46 13.98
C GLU A 24 -9.17 -10.63 13.05
N GLN A 25 -8.20 -11.43 13.45
CA GLN A 25 -6.95 -11.59 12.69
C GLN A 25 -7.20 -12.13 11.29
N SER A 26 -8.10 -13.10 11.12
CA SER A 26 -8.40 -13.66 9.82
C SER A 26 -9.06 -12.64 8.88
N GLU A 27 -9.95 -11.82 9.43
CA GLU A 27 -10.61 -10.76 8.65
C GLU A 27 -9.60 -9.70 8.21
N ARG A 28 -8.68 -9.35 9.10
CA ARG A 28 -7.62 -8.39 8.80
C ARG A 28 -6.71 -8.89 7.69
N ALA A 29 -6.31 -10.16 7.79
CA ALA A 29 -5.44 -10.77 6.80
C ALA A 29 -6.12 -10.84 5.43
N ALA A 30 -7.40 -11.20 5.41
CA ALA A 30 -8.17 -11.25 4.16
C ALA A 30 -8.30 -9.86 3.52
N TYR A 31 -8.56 -8.85 4.33
CA TYR A 31 -8.62 -7.47 3.84
C TYR A 31 -7.29 -7.02 3.25
N MET A 32 -6.21 -7.29 3.97
CA MET A 32 -4.87 -6.89 3.50
C MET A 32 -4.52 -7.57 2.19
N ASP A 33 -4.89 -8.84 2.03
CA ASP A 33 -4.67 -9.56 0.79
C ASP A 33 -5.44 -8.93 -0.37
N ARG A 34 -6.69 -8.53 -0.13
CA ARG A 34 -7.49 -7.86 -1.17
C ARG A 34 -6.88 -6.52 -1.57
N VAL A 35 -6.42 -5.73 -0.60
CA VAL A 35 -5.78 -4.44 -0.87
C VAL A 35 -4.50 -4.65 -1.67
N PHE A 36 -3.70 -5.63 -1.30
CA PHE A 36 -2.46 -5.94 -2.02
C PHE A 36 -2.76 -6.32 -3.47
N LYS A 37 -3.71 -7.22 -3.68
CA LYS A 37 -4.05 -7.68 -5.03
C LYS A 37 -4.63 -6.56 -5.88
N ALA A 38 -5.46 -5.71 -5.29
CA ALA A 38 -6.01 -4.56 -6.01
C ALA A 38 -4.92 -3.58 -6.42
N GLY A 39 -3.97 -3.31 -5.53
CA GLY A 39 -2.85 -2.43 -5.82
C GLY A 39 -1.94 -3.00 -6.90
N LEU A 40 -1.64 -4.30 -6.80
CA LEU A 40 -0.80 -4.97 -7.79
C LEU A 40 -1.47 -4.99 -9.16
N THR A 41 -2.77 -5.29 -9.21
CA THR A 41 -3.52 -5.30 -10.47
C THR A 41 -3.48 -3.92 -11.13
N ARG A 42 -3.71 -2.87 -10.36
CA ARG A 42 -3.65 -1.52 -10.90
C ARG A 42 -2.25 -1.18 -11.41
N ALA A 43 -1.23 -1.52 -10.64
CA ALA A 43 0.15 -1.24 -11.02
C ALA A 43 0.52 -1.94 -12.33
N LEU A 44 0.13 -3.21 -12.45
CA LEU A 44 0.39 -3.98 -13.67
C LEU A 44 -0.37 -3.41 -14.87
N ASN A 45 -1.63 -3.03 -14.67
CA ASN A 45 -2.44 -2.46 -15.75
C ASN A 45 -1.87 -1.14 -16.25
N ASP A 46 -1.40 -0.29 -15.34
CA ASP A 46 -0.82 1.01 -15.71
C ASP A 46 0.45 0.85 -16.54
N ALA A 47 1.18 -0.24 -16.36
CA ALA A 47 2.43 -0.49 -17.06
C ALA A 47 2.28 -1.37 -18.31
N ALA A 48 1.14 -2.04 -18.47
CA ALA A 48 0.99 -3.19 -19.38
C ALA A 48 1.32 -2.91 -20.83
N ASN A 49 0.95 -1.77 -21.36
CA ASN A 49 1.11 -1.50 -22.79
C ASN A 49 2.22 -0.51 -23.10
N LEU A 50 3.14 -0.33 -22.16
CA LEU A 50 4.22 0.62 -22.34
C LEU A 50 5.48 -0.07 -22.89
N PRO A 51 6.31 0.65 -23.66
CA PRO A 51 7.63 0.14 -24.02
C PRO A 51 8.45 -0.14 -22.76
N ARG A 52 9.44 -1.02 -22.89
CA ARG A 52 10.21 -1.50 -21.72
C ARG A 52 10.79 -0.37 -20.87
N GLY A 53 11.38 0.64 -21.51
CA GLY A 53 11.98 1.75 -20.76
C GLY A 53 10.95 2.53 -19.96
N ALA A 54 9.83 2.89 -20.59
CA ALA A 54 8.75 3.60 -19.93
C ALA A 54 8.10 2.74 -18.84
N ARG A 55 7.98 1.44 -19.09
CA ARG A 55 7.42 0.51 -18.11
C ARG A 55 8.28 0.45 -16.83
N MET A 56 9.60 0.42 -17.00
CA MET A 56 10.51 0.44 -15.86
C MET A 56 10.36 1.72 -15.04
N ASP A 57 10.24 2.85 -15.71
CA ASP A 57 10.06 4.13 -15.04
C ASP A 57 8.73 4.20 -14.28
N VAL A 58 7.66 3.68 -14.86
CA VAL A 58 6.36 3.65 -14.23
C VAL A 58 6.38 2.76 -12.99
N VAL A 59 6.99 1.58 -13.09
CA VAL A 59 7.09 0.67 -11.94
C VAL A 59 7.92 1.29 -10.82
N ALA A 60 9.03 1.94 -11.16
CA ALA A 60 9.85 2.62 -10.16
C ALA A 60 9.06 3.74 -9.48
N GLY A 61 8.31 4.51 -10.24
CA GLY A 61 7.45 5.56 -9.68
C GLY A 61 6.38 5.00 -8.77
N GLN A 62 5.77 3.88 -9.15
CA GLN A 62 4.77 3.20 -8.32
C GLN A 62 5.36 2.76 -7.00
N ALA A 63 6.55 2.16 -7.01
CA ALA A 63 7.21 1.71 -5.79
C ALA A 63 7.45 2.88 -4.83
N ILE A 64 7.92 4.00 -5.36
CA ILE A 64 8.18 5.20 -4.55
C ILE A 64 6.88 5.76 -3.97
N VAL A 65 5.83 5.82 -4.77
CA VAL A 65 4.52 6.32 -4.34
C VAL A 65 3.92 5.42 -3.27
N PHE A 66 4.01 4.11 -3.43
CA PHE A 66 3.49 3.19 -2.43
C PHE A 66 4.27 3.29 -1.12
N ALA A 67 5.58 3.48 -1.18
CA ALA A 67 6.38 3.71 0.02
C ALA A 67 5.97 5.00 0.71
N ARG A 68 5.72 6.07 -0.05
CA ARG A 68 5.23 7.33 0.49
C ARG A 68 3.87 7.15 1.17
N LEU A 69 2.98 6.43 0.53
CA LEU A 69 1.65 6.15 1.09
C LEU A 69 1.79 5.35 2.39
N ALA A 70 2.60 4.31 2.38
CA ALA A 70 2.83 3.48 3.56
C ALA A 70 3.38 4.32 4.73
N GLY A 71 4.36 5.17 4.46
CA GLY A 71 4.93 6.06 5.46
C GLY A 71 3.91 7.04 6.02
N PHE A 72 3.10 7.63 5.13
CA PHE A 72 2.05 8.55 5.55
C PHE A 72 1.04 7.85 6.47
N LEU A 73 0.59 6.67 6.09
CA LEU A 73 -0.39 5.92 6.89
C LEU A 73 0.20 5.50 8.24
N ALA A 74 1.45 5.05 8.24
CA ALA A 74 2.12 4.68 9.49
C ALA A 74 2.26 5.87 10.42
N GLY A 75 2.45 7.07 9.86
CA GLY A 75 2.57 8.30 10.64
C GLY A 75 1.29 8.72 11.33
N GLN A 76 0.14 8.10 11.02
CA GLN A 76 -1.11 8.37 11.70
C GLN A 76 -1.19 7.71 13.08
N PHE A 77 -0.25 6.83 13.39
CA PHE A 77 -0.26 6.05 14.64
C PHE A 77 0.68 6.66 15.67
N PRO A 78 0.39 6.48 16.97
CA PRO A 78 1.32 6.95 18.01
C PRO A 78 2.65 6.21 17.94
N ALA A 79 3.69 6.86 18.43
CA ALA A 79 5.04 6.29 18.42
C ALA A 79 5.12 4.95 19.17
N GLU A 80 4.27 4.75 20.17
CA GLU A 80 4.26 3.52 20.96
C GLU A 80 3.87 2.28 20.16
N VAL A 81 3.14 2.48 19.07
CA VAL A 81 2.70 1.36 18.22
C VAL A 81 3.83 0.82 17.34
N ASP A 82 4.78 1.67 17.00
CA ASP A 82 5.95 1.30 16.18
C ASP A 82 5.57 0.64 14.86
N LEU A 83 4.51 1.15 14.23
CA LEU A 83 4.05 0.63 12.94
C LEU A 83 5.10 0.84 11.85
N PHE A 84 5.88 1.89 11.95
CA PHE A 84 6.92 2.17 10.98
C PHE A 84 7.93 1.02 10.85
N ARG A 85 8.34 0.45 11.99
CA ARG A 85 9.26 -0.70 11.98
C ARG A 85 8.66 -1.89 11.25
N THR A 86 7.38 -2.17 11.51
CA THR A 86 6.67 -3.26 10.83
C THR A 86 6.61 -3.02 9.33
N VAL A 87 6.34 -1.77 8.91
CA VAL A 87 6.27 -1.41 7.49
C VAL A 87 7.64 -1.60 6.83
N VAL A 88 8.71 -1.15 7.47
CA VAL A 88 10.06 -1.32 6.91
C VAL A 88 10.42 -2.80 6.79
N GLY A 89 10.11 -3.59 7.81
CA GLY A 89 10.33 -5.03 7.76
C GLY A 89 9.58 -5.70 6.62
N THR A 90 8.34 -5.31 6.42
CA THR A 90 7.51 -5.84 5.33
C THR A 90 8.10 -5.47 3.96
N LEU A 91 8.59 -4.24 3.80
CA LEU A 91 9.25 -3.82 2.56
C LEU A 91 10.46 -4.69 2.25
N ILE A 92 11.27 -4.97 3.25
CA ILE A 92 12.47 -5.79 3.08
C ILE A 92 12.10 -7.23 2.70
N GLU A 93 11.11 -7.81 3.40
CA GLU A 93 10.65 -9.16 3.11
C GLU A 93 10.10 -9.28 1.68
N ALA A 94 9.25 -8.32 1.29
CA ALA A 94 8.67 -8.33 -0.04
C ALA A 94 9.73 -8.17 -1.13
N HIS A 95 10.71 -7.31 -0.91
CA HIS A 95 11.81 -7.14 -1.86
C HIS A 95 12.59 -8.43 -2.03
N ASN A 96 12.92 -9.09 -0.92
CA ASN A 96 13.68 -10.33 -0.96
C ASN A 96 12.89 -11.45 -1.64
N GLU A 97 11.60 -11.54 -1.37
CA GLU A 97 10.72 -12.51 -2.00
C GLU A 97 10.70 -12.34 -3.52
N SER A 98 10.56 -11.09 -3.97
CA SER A 98 10.56 -10.78 -5.41
C SER A 98 11.91 -11.07 -6.06
N ALA A 99 13.01 -10.80 -5.35
CA ALA A 99 14.35 -11.00 -5.88
C ALA A 99 14.71 -12.48 -6.05
N GLU A 100 14.06 -13.37 -5.30
CA GLU A 100 14.30 -14.81 -5.40
C GLU A 100 13.60 -15.48 -6.59
N VAL A 101 12.72 -14.78 -7.23
CA VAL A 101 11.96 -15.31 -8.38
C VAL A 101 12.71 -15.10 -9.73
#